data_1058f3bde58fdb956a7fabee201b11ee
#
_entry.id   1058f3bde58fdb956a7fabee201b11ee
#
_cell.length_a   1.000
_cell.length_b   1.000
_cell.length_c   1.000
_cell.angle_alpha   90.00
_cell.angle_beta   90.00
_cell.angle_gamma   90.00
#
_symmetry.space_group_name_H-M   'P 1'
#
loop_
_entity.id
_entity.type
_entity.pdbx_description
1 polymer ?
#
loop_
_entity_poly.entity_id
_entity_poly.type
_entity_poly.pdbx_seq_one_letter_code
_entity_poly.pdbx_strand_id
1 'polypeptide(L)'
;MKIAIIGHGNVGGALAKNWAKSGHNIIIGTRKAQDEKAAQLVAEHELIKTAPIQEVVATADTVLVATPPQVATALARSWGTLPGKVIIDATNAIWQQPEGYDTAYHAFADITKAEVVKAFNTTGFENMENPQYGDTTADMFIAGDSETAKEMARKLANEAGFERVYDFGGGDKVKALEHFAFAWINLAIMQGEGRNMAFKVLKK
;
A
#
# COMPACT_ATOMS: atom_id res chain seq x y z
N MET A 1 -10.35 12.51 -3.88
CA MET A 1 -10.54 11.37 -4.82
C MET A 1 -11.19 10.20 -4.10
N LYS A 2 -11.60 9.16 -4.84
CA LYS A 2 -12.11 7.90 -4.28
C LYS A 2 -11.00 6.86 -4.26
N ILE A 3 -10.66 6.34 -3.06
CA ILE A 3 -9.60 5.34 -2.87
C ILE A 3 -10.23 4.05 -2.34
N ALA A 4 -10.05 2.94 -3.06
CA ALA A 4 -10.38 1.61 -2.59
C ALA A 4 -9.25 1.04 -1.74
N ILE A 5 -9.57 0.41 -0.62
CA ILE A 5 -8.59 -0.29 0.21
C ILE A 5 -8.96 -1.77 0.28
N ILE A 6 -8.11 -2.61 -0.27
CA ILE A 6 -8.23 -4.06 -0.27
C ILE A 6 -7.23 -4.63 0.73
N GLY A 7 -7.74 -5.07 1.87
CA GLY A 7 -6.93 -5.44 3.04
C GLY A 7 -6.85 -4.30 4.06
N HIS A 8 -7.77 -4.31 5.01
CA HIS A 8 -7.92 -3.34 6.08
C HIS A 8 -7.30 -3.81 7.41
N GLY A 9 -6.16 -4.49 7.30
CA GLY A 9 -5.28 -4.79 8.44
C GLY A 9 -4.56 -3.53 8.94
N ASN A 10 -3.42 -3.71 9.60
CA ASN A 10 -2.67 -2.60 10.20
C ASN A 10 -2.28 -1.53 9.17
N VAL A 11 -1.64 -1.91 8.06
CA VAL A 11 -1.20 -0.95 7.02
C VAL A 11 -2.39 -0.30 6.33
N GLY A 12 -3.34 -1.10 5.82
CA GLY A 12 -4.51 -0.55 5.13
C GLY A 12 -5.41 0.29 6.03
N GLY A 13 -5.54 -0.08 7.31
CA GLY A 13 -6.29 0.70 8.30
C GLY A 13 -5.62 2.03 8.63
N ALA A 14 -4.29 2.05 8.82
CA ALA A 14 -3.52 3.26 9.08
C ALA A 14 -3.65 4.26 7.92
N LEU A 15 -3.44 3.79 6.68
CA LEU A 15 -3.57 4.62 5.48
C LEU A 15 -5.02 5.08 5.24
N ALA A 16 -6.02 4.23 5.53
CA ALA A 16 -7.43 4.62 5.44
C ALA A 16 -7.73 5.85 6.31
N LYS A 17 -7.28 5.83 7.56
CA LYS A 17 -7.47 6.93 8.52
C LYS A 17 -6.75 8.19 8.07
N ASN A 18 -5.50 8.07 7.65
CA ASN A 18 -4.71 9.22 7.22
C ASN A 18 -5.27 9.89 5.97
N TRP A 19 -5.61 9.12 4.95
CA TRP A 19 -6.15 9.68 3.72
C TRP A 19 -7.59 10.21 3.88
N ALA A 20 -8.39 9.62 4.80
CA ALA A 20 -9.68 10.21 5.15
C ALA A 20 -9.52 11.59 5.80
N LYS A 21 -8.55 11.75 6.72
CA LYS A 21 -8.22 13.06 7.31
C LYS A 21 -7.74 14.07 6.27
N SER A 22 -7.09 13.61 5.20
CA SER A 22 -6.68 14.44 4.05
C SER A 22 -7.82 14.73 3.06
N GLY A 23 -9.07 14.34 3.38
CA GLY A 23 -10.26 14.65 2.60
C GLY A 23 -10.57 13.68 1.46
N HIS A 24 -9.97 12.47 1.45
CA HIS A 24 -10.30 11.45 0.46
C HIS A 24 -11.51 10.62 0.89
N ASN A 25 -12.33 10.21 -0.08
CA ASN A 25 -13.40 9.23 0.11
C ASN A 25 -12.77 7.83 0.09
N ILE A 26 -12.71 7.19 1.24
CA ILE A 26 -12.12 5.85 1.42
C ILE A 26 -13.24 4.81 1.38
N ILE A 27 -13.07 3.79 0.54
CA ILE A 27 -13.99 2.67 0.49
C ILE A 27 -13.22 1.39 0.75
N ILE A 28 -13.48 0.76 1.89
CA ILE A 28 -12.87 -0.50 2.27
C ILE A 28 -13.61 -1.63 1.55
N GLY A 29 -12.87 -2.39 0.75
CA GLY A 29 -13.40 -3.59 0.10
C GLY A 29 -13.48 -4.75 1.09
N THR A 30 -14.69 -5.24 1.35
CA THR A 30 -14.93 -6.35 2.28
C THR A 30 -15.45 -7.59 1.54
N ARG A 31 -15.09 -8.78 2.07
CA ARG A 31 -15.60 -10.07 1.56
C ARG A 31 -16.91 -10.47 2.21
N LYS A 32 -17.20 -9.93 3.38
CA LYS A 32 -18.40 -10.21 4.17
C LYS A 32 -19.10 -8.90 4.46
N ALA A 33 -20.43 -8.91 4.44
CA ALA A 33 -21.24 -7.73 4.76
C ALA A 33 -21.01 -7.24 6.21
N GLN A 34 -20.73 -8.17 7.12
CA GLN A 34 -20.38 -7.86 8.51
C GLN A 34 -18.89 -8.15 8.72
N ASP A 35 -18.09 -7.10 8.88
CA ASP A 35 -16.67 -7.13 9.16
C ASP A 35 -16.38 -6.13 10.28
N GLU A 36 -16.10 -6.66 11.48
CA GLU A 36 -15.94 -5.84 12.69
C GLU A 36 -14.79 -4.83 12.57
N LYS A 37 -13.65 -5.21 11.97
CA LYS A 37 -12.53 -4.29 11.77
C LYS A 37 -12.86 -3.17 10.79
N ALA A 38 -13.56 -3.49 9.71
CA ALA A 38 -14.02 -2.49 8.77
C ALA A 38 -15.05 -1.56 9.42
N ALA A 39 -15.98 -2.08 10.24
CA ALA A 39 -16.95 -1.29 10.97
C ALA A 39 -16.29 -0.32 11.98
N GLN A 40 -15.22 -0.75 12.66
CA GLN A 40 -14.43 0.12 13.53
C GLN A 40 -13.82 1.30 12.74
N LEU A 41 -13.22 1.04 11.58
CA LEU A 41 -12.65 2.10 10.73
C LEU A 41 -13.73 3.08 10.22
N VAL A 42 -14.91 2.58 9.84
CA VAL A 42 -16.05 3.43 9.45
C VAL A 42 -16.48 4.35 10.59
N ALA A 43 -16.47 3.84 11.83
CA ALA A 43 -16.83 4.65 13.00
C ALA A 43 -15.80 5.75 13.33
N GLU A 44 -14.55 5.62 12.87
CA GLU A 44 -13.50 6.62 13.12
C GLU A 44 -13.60 7.87 12.23
N HIS A 45 -14.20 7.76 11.02
CA HIS A 45 -14.25 8.91 10.10
C HIS A 45 -15.40 8.80 9.09
N GLU A 46 -16.15 9.88 8.88
CA GLU A 46 -17.34 9.94 7.99
C GLU A 46 -17.03 9.65 6.50
N LEU A 47 -15.79 9.91 6.07
CA LEU A 47 -15.35 9.63 4.70
C LEU A 47 -14.91 8.17 4.48
N ILE A 48 -14.95 7.32 5.51
CA ILE A 48 -14.67 5.89 5.39
C ILE A 48 -15.98 5.13 5.28
N LYS A 49 -16.10 4.32 4.23
CA LYS A 49 -17.25 3.44 3.97
C LYS A 49 -16.78 2.04 3.62
N THR A 50 -17.72 1.10 3.57
CA THR A 50 -17.47 -0.28 3.12
C THR A 50 -18.34 -0.63 1.94
N ALA A 51 -17.85 -1.49 1.06
CA ALA A 51 -18.63 -2.11 -0.01
C ALA A 51 -17.97 -3.43 -0.45
N PRO A 52 -18.62 -4.27 -1.27
CA PRO A 52 -18.01 -5.46 -1.85
C PRO A 52 -16.75 -5.15 -2.67
N ILE A 53 -15.75 -6.02 -2.62
CA ILE A 53 -14.45 -5.81 -3.28
C ILE A 53 -14.59 -5.44 -4.76
N GLN A 54 -15.41 -6.18 -5.52
CA GLN A 54 -15.60 -5.95 -6.95
C GLN A 54 -16.18 -4.56 -7.25
N GLU A 55 -17.12 -4.11 -6.44
CA GLU A 55 -17.73 -2.78 -6.57
C GLU A 55 -16.72 -1.66 -6.31
N VAL A 56 -15.91 -1.78 -5.24
CA VAL A 56 -14.95 -0.75 -4.90
C VAL A 56 -13.83 -0.65 -5.92
N VAL A 57 -13.33 -1.78 -6.42
CA VAL A 57 -12.31 -1.82 -7.48
C VAL A 57 -12.83 -1.21 -8.78
N ALA A 58 -14.08 -1.48 -9.14
CA ALA A 58 -14.68 -0.92 -10.36
C ALA A 58 -14.83 0.61 -10.30
N THR A 59 -15.21 1.15 -9.13
CA THR A 59 -15.64 2.56 -8.97
C THR A 59 -14.57 3.50 -8.43
N ALA A 60 -13.47 3.01 -7.86
CA ALA A 60 -12.42 3.84 -7.30
C ALA A 60 -11.45 4.38 -8.36
N ASP A 61 -10.85 5.54 -8.10
CA ASP A 61 -9.79 6.11 -8.92
C ASP A 61 -8.47 5.37 -8.72
N THR A 62 -8.19 5.01 -7.46
CA THR A 62 -6.97 4.32 -7.02
C THR A 62 -7.33 3.16 -6.10
N VAL A 63 -6.61 2.04 -6.23
CA VAL A 63 -6.77 0.85 -5.41
C VAL A 63 -5.49 0.60 -4.61
N LEU A 64 -5.55 0.68 -3.28
CA LEU A 64 -4.50 0.17 -2.40
C LEU A 64 -4.72 -1.32 -2.13
N VAL A 65 -3.68 -2.12 -2.31
CA VAL A 65 -3.66 -3.54 -1.92
C VAL A 65 -2.69 -3.74 -0.75
N ALA A 66 -3.25 -4.08 0.41
CA ALA A 66 -2.53 -4.36 1.66
C ALA A 66 -2.94 -5.73 2.23
N THR A 67 -3.06 -6.73 1.37
CA THR A 67 -3.39 -8.13 1.70
C THR A 67 -2.12 -8.97 1.83
N PRO A 68 -2.19 -10.21 2.34
CA PRO A 68 -1.12 -11.17 2.16
C PRO A 68 -0.80 -11.39 0.66
N PRO A 69 0.49 -11.46 0.26
CA PRO A 69 0.87 -11.45 -1.16
C PRO A 69 0.38 -12.67 -1.95
N GLN A 70 0.22 -13.83 -1.31
CA GLN A 70 -0.22 -15.08 -1.96
C GLN A 70 -1.62 -14.99 -2.58
N VAL A 71 -2.46 -14.04 -2.17
CA VAL A 71 -3.81 -13.89 -2.76
C VAL A 71 -3.85 -12.96 -3.98
N ALA A 72 -2.71 -12.32 -4.32
CA ALA A 72 -2.68 -11.27 -5.35
C ALA A 72 -3.10 -11.78 -6.74
N THR A 73 -2.63 -12.94 -7.17
CA THR A 73 -3.00 -13.54 -8.47
C THR A 73 -4.51 -13.81 -8.55
N ALA A 74 -5.09 -14.37 -7.49
CA ALA A 74 -6.53 -14.63 -7.45
C ALA A 74 -7.35 -13.33 -7.45
N LEU A 75 -6.90 -12.29 -6.72
CA LEU A 75 -7.53 -10.97 -6.75
C LEU A 75 -7.44 -10.36 -8.15
N ALA A 76 -6.26 -10.31 -8.75
CA ALA A 76 -6.06 -9.75 -10.08
C ALA A 76 -6.94 -10.45 -11.13
N ARG A 77 -7.01 -11.78 -11.12
CA ARG A 77 -7.89 -12.56 -12.01
C ARG A 77 -9.38 -12.24 -11.79
N SER A 78 -9.81 -12.04 -10.54
CA SER A 78 -11.20 -11.72 -10.21
C SER A 78 -11.61 -10.32 -10.66
N TRP A 79 -10.67 -9.40 -10.78
CA TRP A 79 -10.92 -8.02 -11.24
C TRP A 79 -10.89 -7.87 -12.75
N GLY A 80 -10.17 -8.77 -13.44
CA GLY A 80 -9.95 -8.66 -14.88
C GLY A 80 -9.07 -7.46 -15.26
N THR A 81 -9.23 -6.96 -16.47
CA THR A 81 -8.44 -5.82 -16.95
C THR A 81 -8.97 -4.48 -16.45
N LEU A 82 -8.07 -3.63 -15.99
CA LEU A 82 -8.34 -2.33 -15.36
C LEU A 82 -7.48 -1.22 -16.02
N PRO A 83 -7.57 -1.01 -17.35
CA PRO A 83 -6.72 -0.04 -18.03
C PRO A 83 -6.93 1.38 -17.48
N GLY A 84 -5.83 2.11 -17.26
CA GLY A 84 -5.85 3.47 -16.74
C GLY A 84 -6.15 3.61 -15.23
N LYS A 85 -6.44 2.50 -14.54
CA LYS A 85 -6.61 2.51 -13.08
C LYS A 85 -5.25 2.40 -12.40
N VAL A 86 -5.06 3.12 -11.29
CA VAL A 86 -3.86 3.02 -10.47
C VAL A 86 -4.04 1.95 -9.39
N ILE A 87 -3.06 1.05 -9.29
CA ILE A 87 -2.95 0.08 -8.19
C ILE A 87 -1.68 0.37 -7.40
N ILE A 88 -1.81 0.58 -6.09
CA ILE A 88 -0.70 0.70 -5.15
C ILE A 88 -0.57 -0.64 -4.41
N ASP A 89 0.54 -1.33 -4.63
CA ASP A 89 0.86 -2.58 -3.96
C ASP A 89 1.71 -2.33 -2.72
N ALA A 90 1.12 -2.52 -1.54
CA ALA A 90 1.79 -2.40 -0.24
C ALA A 90 2.18 -3.76 0.37
N THR A 91 2.17 -4.83 -0.42
CA THR A 91 2.53 -6.18 0.06
C THR A 91 4.04 -6.42 0.08
N ASN A 92 4.47 -7.49 0.71
CA ASN A 92 5.85 -7.99 0.67
C ASN A 92 5.84 -9.51 0.45
N ALA A 93 6.30 -9.98 -0.70
CA ALA A 93 6.37 -11.40 -1.07
C ALA A 93 7.68 -12.07 -0.60
N ILE A 94 8.05 -11.86 0.67
CA ILE A 94 9.33 -12.30 1.22
C ILE A 94 9.34 -13.81 1.46
N TRP A 95 8.30 -14.32 2.12
CA TRP A 95 8.20 -15.75 2.47
C TRP A 95 7.17 -16.52 1.64
N GLN A 96 6.18 -15.80 1.12
CA GLN A 96 5.09 -16.36 0.33
C GLN A 96 4.87 -15.50 -0.89
N GLN A 97 4.86 -16.15 -2.05
CA GLN A 97 4.70 -15.50 -3.34
C GLN A 97 3.28 -15.69 -3.90
N PRO A 98 2.81 -14.81 -4.78
CA PRO A 98 1.61 -15.06 -5.58
C PRO A 98 1.83 -16.22 -6.53
N GLU A 99 0.76 -16.94 -6.85
CA GLU A 99 0.81 -18.02 -7.84
C GLU A 99 1.33 -17.54 -9.19
N GLY A 100 2.45 -18.08 -9.65
CA GLY A 100 3.03 -17.78 -10.97
C GLY A 100 3.80 -16.45 -11.07
N TYR A 101 4.00 -15.72 -9.97
CA TYR A 101 4.70 -14.43 -9.97
C TYR A 101 5.63 -14.29 -8.77
N ASP A 102 6.73 -13.58 -8.95
CA ASP A 102 7.70 -13.28 -7.89
C ASP A 102 7.15 -12.30 -6.84
N THR A 103 6.32 -11.35 -7.26
CA THR A 103 5.72 -10.32 -6.39
C THR A 103 4.27 -10.03 -6.79
N ALA A 104 3.50 -9.47 -5.87
CA ALA A 104 2.12 -9.05 -6.15
C ALA A 104 2.06 -7.94 -7.22
N TYR A 105 3.04 -7.04 -7.24
CA TYR A 105 3.18 -6.02 -8.29
C TYR A 105 3.13 -6.64 -9.70
N HIS A 106 3.94 -7.66 -9.96
CA HIS A 106 4.01 -8.31 -11.28
C HIS A 106 2.69 -9.01 -11.63
N ALA A 107 2.04 -9.66 -10.65
CA ALA A 107 0.73 -10.27 -10.86
C ALA A 107 -0.34 -9.23 -11.26
N PHE A 108 -0.39 -8.10 -10.54
CA PHE A 108 -1.34 -7.02 -10.86
C PHE A 108 -1.02 -6.38 -12.20
N ALA A 109 0.23 -6.03 -12.48
CA ALA A 109 0.61 -5.39 -13.74
C ALA A 109 0.30 -6.26 -14.96
N ASP A 110 0.64 -7.55 -14.89
CA ASP A 110 0.43 -8.47 -16.01
C ASP A 110 -1.04 -8.81 -16.22
N ILE A 111 -1.78 -9.15 -15.16
CA ILE A 111 -3.17 -9.64 -15.31
C ILE A 111 -4.13 -8.48 -15.53
N THR A 112 -4.00 -7.39 -14.76
CA THR A 112 -5.00 -6.30 -14.82
C THR A 112 -4.70 -5.25 -15.87
N LYS A 113 -3.46 -5.15 -16.37
CA LYS A 113 -3.00 -4.09 -17.27
C LYS A 113 -3.23 -2.68 -16.69
N ALA A 114 -3.30 -2.57 -15.36
CA ALA A 114 -3.39 -1.32 -14.64
C ALA A 114 -2.04 -0.62 -14.54
N GLU A 115 -2.05 0.64 -14.16
CA GLU A 115 -0.88 1.42 -13.77
C GLU A 115 -0.47 1.03 -12.34
N VAL A 116 0.61 0.25 -12.17
CA VAL A 116 0.96 -0.33 -10.85
C VAL A 116 2.21 0.33 -10.29
N VAL A 117 2.20 0.57 -8.97
CA VAL A 117 3.37 1.01 -8.19
C VAL A 117 3.48 0.22 -6.90
N LYS A 118 4.70 -0.19 -6.54
CA LYS A 118 5.05 -0.69 -5.21
C LYS A 118 5.32 0.49 -4.30
N ALA A 119 4.61 0.59 -3.17
CA ALA A 119 4.80 1.64 -2.17
C ALA A 119 4.24 1.22 -0.80
N PHE A 120 4.56 1.95 0.26
CA PHE A 120 4.07 1.72 1.63
C PHE A 120 4.42 0.35 2.21
N ASN A 121 5.50 -0.27 1.73
CA ASN A 121 5.91 -1.62 2.10
C ASN A 121 7.21 -1.68 2.92
N THR A 122 7.96 -0.57 3.05
CA THR A 122 9.35 -0.57 3.58
C THR A 122 9.47 -0.19 5.05
N THR A 123 8.35 -0.03 5.76
CA THR A 123 8.32 0.35 7.16
C THR A 123 7.08 -0.19 7.86
N GLY A 124 6.99 -0.09 9.19
CA GLY A 124 5.83 -0.51 9.97
C GLY A 124 4.61 0.37 9.77
N PHE A 125 3.43 -0.15 10.11
CA PHE A 125 2.18 0.60 10.02
C PHE A 125 2.15 1.80 10.98
N GLU A 126 2.93 1.77 12.03
CA GLU A 126 3.11 2.88 12.97
C GLU A 126 3.59 4.15 12.24
N ASN A 127 4.46 3.96 11.25
CA ASN A 127 4.95 5.05 10.42
C ASN A 127 3.95 5.47 9.31
N MET A 128 2.98 4.59 8.98
CA MET A 128 1.84 4.98 8.14
C MET A 128 0.82 5.81 8.92
N GLU A 129 0.73 5.64 10.24
CA GLU A 129 -0.09 6.46 11.12
C GLU A 129 0.57 7.82 11.40
N ASN A 130 1.88 7.81 11.66
CA ASN A 130 2.67 9.02 11.91
C ASN A 130 4.14 8.78 11.57
N PRO A 131 4.66 9.30 10.45
CA PRO A 131 6.06 9.14 10.06
C PRO A 131 7.03 10.09 10.77
N GLN A 132 6.57 10.89 11.75
CA GLN A 132 7.38 11.93 12.41
C GLN A 132 8.36 11.36 13.45
N TYR A 133 9.60 11.80 13.41
CA TYR A 133 10.68 11.50 14.36
C TYR A 133 11.38 12.78 14.79
N GLY A 134 10.92 13.40 15.88
CA GLY A 134 11.43 14.72 16.30
C GLY A 134 11.27 15.75 15.18
N ASP A 135 12.37 16.35 14.74
CA ASP A 135 12.38 17.37 13.69
C ASP A 135 12.50 16.80 12.25
N THR A 136 12.38 15.49 12.07
CA THR A 136 12.50 14.85 10.76
C THR A 136 11.39 13.81 10.55
N THR A 137 11.14 13.43 9.30
CA THR A 137 10.20 12.36 8.95
C THR A 137 10.91 11.13 8.41
N ALA A 138 10.28 9.96 8.52
CA ALA A 138 10.67 8.78 7.77
C ALA A 138 10.61 9.06 6.26
N ASP A 139 11.47 8.38 5.48
CA ASP A 139 11.39 8.43 4.02
C ASP A 139 10.53 7.29 3.49
N MET A 140 9.78 7.57 2.41
CA MET A 140 9.05 6.57 1.65
C MET A 140 9.87 6.14 0.42
N PHE A 141 9.71 4.88 0.02
CA PHE A 141 10.38 4.32 -1.16
C PHE A 141 9.36 3.68 -2.08
N ILE A 142 9.51 3.90 -3.39
CA ILE A 142 8.58 3.41 -4.41
C ILE A 142 9.35 2.74 -5.57
N ALA A 143 8.68 1.84 -6.29
CA ALA A 143 9.21 1.26 -7.53
C ALA A 143 8.05 0.89 -8.49
N GLY A 144 8.27 0.97 -9.79
CA GLY A 144 7.28 0.61 -10.80
C GLY A 144 7.57 1.26 -12.14
N ASP A 145 6.93 0.78 -13.20
CA ASP A 145 7.16 1.27 -14.56
C ASP A 145 6.27 2.48 -14.91
N SER A 146 5.14 2.65 -14.23
CA SER A 146 4.19 3.73 -14.49
C SER A 146 4.52 5.00 -13.73
N GLU A 147 4.87 6.07 -14.45
CA GLU A 147 5.07 7.39 -13.84
C GLU A 147 3.77 7.95 -13.24
N THR A 148 2.62 7.71 -13.89
CA THR A 148 1.31 8.10 -13.35
C THR A 148 1.06 7.47 -11.98
N ALA A 149 1.34 6.17 -11.82
CA ALA A 149 1.17 5.48 -10.54
C ALA A 149 2.19 5.96 -9.50
N LYS A 150 3.44 6.22 -9.90
CA LYS A 150 4.47 6.79 -9.02
C LYS A 150 4.10 8.19 -8.51
N GLU A 151 3.58 9.05 -9.38
CA GLU A 151 3.10 10.39 -8.98
C GLU A 151 1.94 10.29 -7.99
N MET A 152 1.01 9.37 -8.23
CA MET A 152 -0.08 9.09 -7.29
C MET A 152 0.46 8.62 -5.93
N ALA A 153 1.41 7.69 -5.93
CA ALA A 153 2.03 7.20 -4.70
C ALA A 153 2.78 8.31 -3.95
N ARG A 154 3.52 9.19 -4.66
CA ARG A 154 4.20 10.36 -4.06
C ARG A 154 3.20 11.30 -3.39
N LYS A 155 2.11 11.64 -4.10
CA LYS A 155 1.04 12.49 -3.55
C LYS A 155 0.47 11.90 -2.27
N LEU A 156 0.06 10.64 -2.30
CA LEU A 156 -0.55 9.97 -1.15
C LEU A 156 0.44 9.72 0.00
N ALA A 157 1.73 9.56 -0.28
CA ALA A 157 2.76 9.49 0.74
C ALA A 157 2.96 10.84 1.43
N ASN A 158 3.01 11.94 0.68
CA ASN A 158 3.11 13.29 1.24
C ASN A 158 1.90 13.62 2.11
N GLU A 159 0.70 13.25 1.68
CA GLU A 159 -0.54 13.43 2.45
C GLU A 159 -0.58 12.56 3.72
N ALA A 160 0.12 11.43 3.74
CA ALA A 160 0.33 10.62 4.94
C ALA A 160 1.48 11.13 5.83
N GLY A 161 2.13 12.25 5.46
CA GLY A 161 3.15 12.93 6.26
C GLY A 161 4.60 12.58 5.90
N PHE A 162 4.86 11.74 4.90
CA PHE A 162 6.22 11.47 4.43
C PHE A 162 6.71 12.65 3.57
N GLU A 163 7.75 13.37 4.01
CA GLU A 163 8.26 14.54 3.28
C GLU A 163 9.05 14.16 2.02
N ARG A 164 9.70 13.00 2.03
CA ARG A 164 10.56 12.54 0.92
C ARG A 164 10.15 11.17 0.45
N VAL A 165 10.05 11.04 -0.88
CA VAL A 165 9.74 9.79 -1.56
C VAL A 165 10.86 9.49 -2.56
N TYR A 166 11.57 8.40 -2.34
CA TYR A 166 12.67 7.96 -3.20
C TYR A 166 12.20 6.89 -4.18
N ASP A 167 12.56 7.06 -5.43
CA ASP A 167 12.25 6.15 -6.51
C ASP A 167 13.41 5.13 -6.68
N PHE A 168 13.09 3.85 -6.51
CA PHE A 168 14.03 2.74 -6.75
C PHE A 168 14.16 2.38 -8.24
N GLY A 169 13.29 2.89 -9.11
CA GLY A 169 13.28 2.62 -10.55
C GLY A 169 12.07 1.83 -11.01
N GLY A 170 12.24 1.04 -12.07
CA GLY A 170 11.18 0.30 -12.74
C GLY A 170 10.67 -0.92 -11.98
N GLY A 171 9.80 -1.68 -12.65
CA GLY A 171 9.24 -2.94 -12.12
C GLY A 171 10.32 -3.97 -11.79
N ASP A 172 11.46 -3.96 -12.50
CA ASP A 172 12.62 -4.79 -12.24
C ASP A 172 13.27 -4.54 -10.86
N LYS A 173 13.00 -3.41 -10.21
CA LYS A 173 13.49 -3.04 -8.90
C LYS A 173 12.51 -3.37 -7.75
N VAL A 174 11.30 -3.79 -8.04
CA VAL A 174 10.29 -4.11 -7.03
C VAL A 174 10.79 -5.18 -6.06
N LYS A 175 11.44 -6.23 -6.56
CA LYS A 175 12.01 -7.28 -5.70
C LYS A 175 13.12 -6.77 -4.78
N ALA A 176 13.97 -5.84 -5.27
CA ALA A 176 14.98 -5.19 -4.45
C ALA A 176 14.33 -4.33 -3.35
N LEU A 177 13.24 -3.63 -3.66
CA LEU A 177 12.49 -2.85 -2.69
C LEU A 177 11.82 -3.74 -1.62
N GLU A 178 11.34 -4.92 -1.97
CA GLU A 178 10.85 -5.90 -0.98
C GLU A 178 11.98 -6.47 -0.10
N HIS A 179 13.18 -6.69 -0.65
CA HIS A 179 14.35 -7.05 0.17
C HIS A 179 14.78 -5.89 1.09
N PHE A 180 14.65 -4.65 0.66
CA PHE A 180 14.86 -3.49 1.53
C PHE A 180 13.82 -3.44 2.67
N ALA A 181 12.57 -3.78 2.39
CA ALA A 181 11.56 -3.96 3.43
C ALA A 181 11.93 -5.09 4.41
N PHE A 182 12.53 -6.18 3.92
CA PHE A 182 13.03 -7.26 4.79
C PHE A 182 14.13 -6.78 5.74
N ALA A 183 15.00 -5.86 5.33
CA ALA A 183 16.00 -5.27 6.22
C ALA A 183 15.32 -4.58 7.42
N TRP A 184 14.25 -3.82 7.20
CA TRP A 184 13.45 -3.24 8.28
C TRP A 184 12.82 -4.33 9.18
N ILE A 185 12.20 -5.35 8.58
CA ILE A 185 11.59 -6.47 9.33
C ILE A 185 12.63 -7.18 10.19
N ASN A 186 13.82 -7.42 9.64
CA ASN A 186 14.91 -8.07 10.38
C ASN A 186 15.31 -7.23 11.60
N LEU A 187 15.59 -5.95 11.43
CA LEU A 187 15.99 -5.08 12.54
C LEU A 187 14.86 -4.92 13.57
N ALA A 188 13.69 -4.48 13.12
CA ALA A 188 12.61 -4.10 14.01
C ALA A 188 12.00 -5.28 14.77
N ILE A 189 11.89 -6.45 14.13
CA ILE A 189 11.15 -7.60 14.65
C ILE A 189 12.10 -8.72 15.05
N MET A 190 12.99 -9.18 14.15
CA MET A 190 13.82 -10.35 14.42
C MET A 190 14.96 -10.06 15.39
N GLN A 191 15.56 -8.85 15.32
CA GLN A 191 16.60 -8.41 16.25
C GLN A 191 16.06 -7.66 17.46
N GLY A 192 14.74 -7.32 17.47
CA GLY A 192 14.09 -6.75 18.63
C GLY A 192 14.33 -5.26 18.84
N GLU A 193 14.80 -4.50 17.83
CA GLU A 193 15.00 -3.05 17.93
C GLU A 193 13.69 -2.27 18.06
N GLY A 194 12.55 -2.94 17.87
CA GLY A 194 11.22 -2.37 18.01
C GLY A 194 10.70 -1.74 16.71
N ARG A 195 9.39 -1.53 16.69
CA ARG A 195 8.68 -1.12 15.47
C ARG A 195 8.68 0.39 15.23
N ASN A 196 9.06 1.19 16.25
CA ASN A 196 9.17 2.65 16.16
C ASN A 196 10.52 3.06 15.55
N MET A 197 10.81 2.56 14.36
CA MET A 197 12.00 2.86 13.58
C MET A 197 11.66 2.96 12.09
N ALA A 198 12.43 3.74 11.35
CA ALA A 198 12.30 3.89 9.90
C ALA A 198 13.66 4.16 9.24
N PHE A 199 13.71 4.05 7.93
CA PHE A 199 14.89 4.45 7.16
C PHE A 199 14.82 5.92 6.76
N LYS A 200 15.98 6.57 6.78
CA LYS A 200 16.20 7.96 6.35
C LYS A 200 17.42 8.04 5.45
N VAL A 201 17.28 8.67 4.29
CA VAL A 201 18.42 8.93 3.39
C VAL A 201 19.08 10.25 3.79
N LEU A 202 20.34 10.17 4.20
CA LEU A 202 21.15 11.33 4.47
C LEU A 202 21.96 11.70 3.21
N LYS A 203 21.99 12.98 2.85
CA LYS A 203 22.79 13.51 1.74
C LYS A 203 23.72 14.57 2.30
N LYS A 204 24.97 14.54 1.81
CA LYS A 204 25.97 15.61 2.07
C LYS A 204 25.80 16.74 1.07
#